data_c05ba01f3fddce4e5e4ce1c2dd2d1eaf
#
_entry.id   c05ba01f3fddce4e5e4ce1c2dd2d1eaf
#
_cell.length_a   1.000
_cell.length_b   1.000
_cell.length_c   1.000
_cell.angle_alpha   90.00
_cell.angle_beta   90.00
_cell.angle_gamma   90.00
#
_symmetry.space_group_name_H-M   'P 1'
#
loop_
_entity.id
_entity.type
_entity.pdbx_description
1 polymer ?
#
loop_
_entity_poly.entity_id
_entity_poly.type
_entity_poly.pdbx_seq_one_letter_code
_entity_poly.pdbx_strand_id
1 'polypeptide(L)'
;MTDFTVFRPRQRLLGRAIRTALISGLALGLGVAQAQDSKDVDAEDESTEQAADLGNIQVTARRRAENLRDVPISVTALSGEQLSDRGAIDITYLNQVVPNATIEIARGTSNTLSAFIRGVGQQDPVAGFEAGVGIYLDDVYLNRPQGVVLDIYDVQRVEVLRGPQGTLYGRNTIGGAIKYVTKRLGREPSARIEGSLGSFSQTDFIASGELPIGKTLAVGASVASFNRDGFGDNLTTGKDNYDKDLVAVRASAEWTPSHNLFVRLSGDWSEYDSNPVGGHRLIPGLFSGAPVLGDVFDSRGGIQGRHEAEQKGAALNIEYDINPNWVFKSITAYREDDNWQQ
;
A
#
# COMPACT_ATOMS: atom_id res chain seq x y z
N MET A 1 -5.52 32.74 -30.18
CA MET A 1 -6.61 31.72 -30.08
C MET A 1 -5.90 30.41 -29.89
N THR A 2 -5.64 30.01 -28.67
CA THR A 2 -4.98 28.76 -28.33
C THR A 2 -6.06 27.76 -27.93
N ASP A 3 -6.17 26.72 -28.75
CA ASP A 3 -7.07 25.59 -28.54
C ASP A 3 -6.73 24.93 -27.20
N PHE A 4 -7.57 25.14 -26.22
CA PHE A 4 -7.60 24.32 -25.02
C PHE A 4 -8.21 22.98 -25.39
N THR A 5 -7.37 21.98 -25.66
CA THR A 5 -7.81 20.58 -25.72
C THR A 5 -8.42 20.21 -24.38
N VAL A 6 -9.75 20.19 -24.31
CA VAL A 6 -10.51 19.67 -23.17
C VAL A 6 -10.15 18.19 -23.05
N PHE A 7 -9.33 17.88 -22.06
CA PHE A 7 -8.99 16.52 -21.71
C PHE A 7 -10.28 15.79 -21.31
N ARG A 8 -10.76 14.89 -22.17
CA ARG A 8 -11.90 14.02 -21.85
C ARG A 8 -11.35 12.92 -20.93
N PRO A 9 -11.92 12.75 -19.71
CA PRO A 9 -11.53 11.65 -18.84
C PRO A 9 -11.72 10.33 -19.64
N ARG A 10 -10.67 9.55 -19.73
CA ARG A 10 -10.72 8.19 -20.30
C ARG A 10 -11.81 7.42 -19.55
N GLN A 11 -12.74 6.81 -20.27
CA GLN A 11 -13.74 5.96 -19.64
C GLN A 11 -13.03 4.77 -18.98
N ARG A 12 -13.04 4.74 -17.64
CA ARG A 12 -12.37 3.74 -16.83
C ARG A 12 -13.22 2.47 -16.78
N LEU A 13 -13.20 1.73 -17.87
CA LEU A 13 -14.02 0.53 -18.04
C LEU A 13 -13.54 -0.62 -17.18
N LEU A 14 -12.23 -0.71 -16.91
CA LEU A 14 -11.63 -1.84 -16.18
C LEU A 14 -11.98 -1.81 -14.69
N GLY A 15 -11.80 -0.67 -14.01
CA GLY A 15 -12.17 -0.54 -12.60
C GLY A 15 -13.66 -0.78 -12.36
N ARG A 16 -14.54 -0.26 -13.23
CA ARG A 16 -15.98 -0.52 -13.17
C ARG A 16 -16.31 -1.99 -13.42
N ALA A 17 -15.66 -2.64 -14.37
CA ALA A 17 -15.86 -4.06 -14.66
C ALA A 17 -15.44 -4.94 -13.47
N ILE A 18 -14.32 -4.66 -12.84
CA ILE A 18 -13.84 -5.38 -11.65
C ILE A 18 -14.83 -5.21 -10.50
N ARG A 19 -15.29 -4.00 -10.21
CA ARG A 19 -16.29 -3.76 -9.15
C ARG A 19 -17.60 -4.48 -9.41
N THR A 20 -18.12 -4.43 -10.64
CA THR A 20 -19.35 -5.13 -11.00
C THR A 20 -19.18 -6.64 -10.82
N ALA A 21 -18.04 -7.20 -11.20
CA ALA A 21 -17.75 -8.62 -11.02
C ALA A 21 -17.67 -9.02 -9.54
N LEU A 22 -17.04 -8.17 -8.69
CA LEU A 22 -16.96 -8.40 -7.24
C LEU A 22 -18.34 -8.38 -6.57
N ILE A 23 -19.18 -7.40 -6.89
CA ILE A 23 -20.54 -7.28 -6.33
C ILE A 23 -21.42 -8.45 -6.79
N SER A 24 -21.31 -8.87 -8.06
CA SER A 24 -22.07 -10.00 -8.59
C SER A 24 -21.61 -11.34 -7.99
N GLY A 25 -20.33 -11.50 -7.70
CA GLY A 25 -19.77 -12.69 -7.04
C GLY A 25 -20.26 -12.84 -5.59
N LEU A 26 -20.41 -11.73 -4.87
CA LEU A 26 -20.92 -11.73 -3.49
C LEU A 26 -22.39 -12.16 -3.42
N ALA A 27 -23.20 -11.78 -4.40
CA ALA A 27 -24.62 -12.12 -4.45
C ALA A 27 -24.88 -13.63 -4.71
N LEU A 28 -23.94 -14.35 -5.33
CA LEU A 28 -24.04 -15.78 -5.63
C LEU A 28 -23.50 -16.68 -4.51
N GLY A 29 -22.73 -16.14 -3.56
CA GLY A 29 -22.06 -16.89 -2.48
C GLY A 29 -22.86 -17.04 -1.19
N LEU A 30 -24.03 -16.40 -1.04
CA LEU A 30 -24.81 -16.38 0.22
C LEU A 30 -25.72 -17.62 0.46
N GLY A 31 -25.59 -18.64 -0.30
CA GLY A 31 -26.41 -19.84 -0.16
C GLY A 31 -25.63 -21.08 0.15
N VAL A 32 -25.03 -21.27 1.30
CA VAL A 32 -24.86 -22.51 2.09
C VAL A 32 -23.81 -22.27 3.18
N ALA A 33 -24.19 -21.71 4.30
CA ALA A 33 -23.46 -21.89 5.55
C ALA A 33 -24.34 -22.74 6.47
N GLN A 34 -24.12 -24.05 6.50
CA GLN A 34 -24.65 -24.91 7.56
C GLN A 34 -23.79 -24.70 8.80
N ALA A 35 -24.43 -24.23 9.86
CA ALA A 35 -23.82 -24.15 11.19
C ALA A 35 -23.43 -25.55 11.67
N GLN A 36 -22.16 -25.77 11.97
CA GLN A 36 -21.71 -26.91 12.75
C GLN A 36 -21.71 -26.53 14.23
N ASP A 37 -22.40 -27.36 14.98
CA ASP A 37 -22.51 -27.31 16.44
C ASP A 37 -21.14 -27.27 17.12
N SER A 38 -20.85 -26.22 17.86
CA SER A 38 -19.65 -26.12 18.72
C SER A 38 -19.89 -26.84 20.03
N LYS A 39 -19.13 -27.89 20.27
CA LYS A 39 -19.00 -28.50 21.59
C LYS A 39 -18.23 -27.56 22.50
N ASP A 40 -18.81 -27.34 23.68
CA ASP A 40 -18.17 -26.67 24.82
C ASP A 40 -16.85 -27.36 25.15
N VAL A 41 -15.77 -26.58 25.13
CA VAL A 41 -14.49 -26.94 25.73
C VAL A 41 -14.22 -25.92 26.82
N ASP A 42 -14.09 -26.40 28.04
CA ASP A 42 -13.79 -25.63 29.24
C ASP A 42 -12.58 -24.73 29.04
N ALA A 43 -12.78 -23.44 29.30
CA ALA A 43 -11.73 -22.44 29.31
C ALA A 43 -10.92 -22.57 30.60
N GLU A 44 -9.74 -23.14 30.55
CA GLU A 44 -8.69 -22.89 31.54
C GLU A 44 -7.97 -21.59 31.13
N ASP A 45 -8.04 -20.66 32.08
CA ASP A 45 -7.48 -19.31 32.05
C ASP A 45 -5.95 -19.39 32.13
N GLU A 46 -5.29 -19.44 30.98
CA GLU A 46 -3.86 -19.14 30.85
C GLU A 46 -3.69 -17.80 30.10
N SER A 47 -3.75 -16.72 30.89
CA SER A 47 -3.22 -15.42 30.48
C SER A 47 -1.69 -15.48 30.39
N THR A 48 -1.19 -16.17 29.40
CA THR A 48 0.19 -16.01 28.96
C THR A 48 0.21 -14.76 28.07
N GLU A 49 0.70 -13.65 28.60
CA GLU A 49 1.20 -12.55 27.75
C GLU A 49 2.10 -13.17 26.68
N GLN A 50 1.59 -13.32 25.47
CA GLN A 50 2.41 -13.59 24.30
C GLN A 50 3.29 -12.35 24.11
N ALA A 51 4.43 -12.36 24.81
CA ALA A 51 5.56 -11.53 24.40
C ALA A 51 5.75 -11.82 22.91
N ALA A 52 5.46 -10.84 22.06
CA ALA A 52 5.61 -10.97 20.62
C ALA A 52 6.98 -11.60 20.38
N ASP A 53 7.02 -12.79 19.80
CA ASP A 53 8.27 -13.48 19.50
C ASP A 53 9.06 -12.70 18.46
N LEU A 54 9.77 -11.66 18.92
CA LEU A 54 10.69 -10.86 18.12
C LEU A 54 11.89 -11.71 17.65
N GLY A 55 11.97 -12.96 18.07
CA GLY A 55 13.07 -13.87 17.78
C GLY A 55 13.20 -14.28 16.33
N ASN A 56 12.15 -14.16 15.53
CA ASN A 56 12.07 -14.80 14.22
C ASN A 56 11.64 -13.86 13.06
N ILE A 57 11.65 -12.54 13.27
CA ILE A 57 11.31 -11.60 12.19
C ILE A 57 12.48 -11.55 11.21
N GLN A 58 12.27 -12.08 10.01
CA GLN A 58 13.20 -11.96 8.90
C GLN A 58 12.94 -10.68 8.11
N VAL A 59 14.01 -9.96 7.79
CA VAL A 59 13.99 -8.73 6.98
C VAL A 59 14.93 -8.86 5.78
N THR A 60 14.69 -8.05 4.77
CA THR A 60 15.54 -7.98 3.57
C THR A 60 16.24 -6.62 3.43
N ALA A 61 16.49 -5.97 4.54
CA ALA A 61 17.07 -4.64 4.62
C ALA A 61 18.44 -4.52 3.92
N ARG A 62 19.24 -5.58 3.89
CA ARG A 62 20.54 -5.61 3.17
C ARG A 62 20.49 -6.42 1.86
N ARG A 63 19.30 -6.48 1.22
CA ARG A 63 19.08 -7.23 -0.02
C ARG A 63 19.25 -8.75 0.12
N ARG A 64 19.31 -9.26 1.33
CA ARG A 64 19.34 -10.69 1.69
C ARG A 64 18.46 -10.93 2.91
N ALA A 65 17.90 -12.12 3.04
CA ALA A 65 17.10 -12.49 4.20
C ALA A 65 18.00 -12.65 5.43
N GLU A 66 17.75 -11.87 6.48
CA GLU A 66 18.48 -11.88 7.73
C GLU A 66 17.50 -11.73 8.89
N ASN A 67 17.89 -12.24 10.07
CA ASN A 67 17.11 -11.96 11.26
C ASN A 67 17.21 -10.47 11.61
N LEU A 68 16.10 -9.84 11.99
CA LEU A 68 16.04 -8.41 12.33
C LEU A 68 17.09 -8.02 13.40
N ARG A 69 17.40 -8.91 14.33
CA ARG A 69 18.38 -8.67 15.41
C ARG A 69 19.83 -8.63 14.93
N ASP A 70 20.12 -9.27 13.80
CA ASP A 70 21.48 -9.39 13.25
C ASP A 70 21.81 -8.27 12.24
N VAL A 71 20.80 -7.44 11.91
CA VAL A 71 20.99 -6.35 10.95
C VAL A 71 21.59 -5.11 11.62
N PRO A 72 22.81 -4.65 11.23
CA PRO A 72 23.51 -3.54 11.89
C PRO A 72 23.01 -2.17 11.44
N ILE A 73 21.72 -2.04 11.12
CA ILE A 73 21.05 -0.78 10.77
C ILE A 73 19.73 -0.68 11.53
N SER A 74 19.25 0.55 11.71
CA SER A 74 17.99 0.78 12.39
C SER A 74 16.82 0.41 11.48
N VAL A 75 16.19 -0.73 11.70
CA VAL A 75 15.04 -1.22 10.95
C VAL A 75 13.84 -1.35 11.88
N THR A 76 12.67 -0.94 11.41
CA THR A 76 11.38 -1.32 11.97
C THR A 76 10.68 -2.20 10.94
N ALA A 77 10.28 -3.40 11.34
CA ALA A 77 9.54 -4.32 10.47
C ALA A 77 8.20 -4.66 11.13
N LEU A 78 7.13 -4.57 10.34
CA LEU A 78 5.77 -4.92 10.75
C LEU A 78 5.25 -5.97 9.77
N SER A 79 4.75 -7.09 10.28
CA SER A 79 4.12 -8.10 9.45
C SER A 79 2.76 -7.64 8.92
N GLY A 80 2.30 -8.23 7.82
CA GLY A 80 0.97 -7.95 7.28
C GLY A 80 -0.15 -8.29 8.29
N GLU A 81 0.04 -9.32 9.10
CA GLU A 81 -0.88 -9.69 10.19
C GLU A 81 -0.92 -8.60 11.26
N GLN A 82 0.23 -8.18 11.77
CA GLN A 82 0.32 -7.07 12.73
C GLN A 82 -0.31 -5.76 12.22
N LEU A 83 -0.18 -5.49 10.93
CA LEU A 83 -0.79 -4.32 10.30
C LEU A 83 -2.32 -4.47 10.23
N SER A 84 -2.80 -5.63 9.80
CA SER A 84 -4.23 -5.95 9.72
C SER A 84 -4.90 -5.89 11.10
N ASP A 85 -4.32 -6.54 12.12
CA ASP A 85 -4.84 -6.57 13.49
C ASP A 85 -4.93 -5.17 14.14
N ARG A 86 -4.09 -4.26 13.69
CA ARG A 86 -4.09 -2.86 14.14
C ARG A 86 -4.96 -1.95 13.29
N GLY A 87 -5.68 -2.49 12.30
CA GLY A 87 -6.54 -1.72 11.42
C GLY A 87 -5.79 -0.79 10.46
N ALA A 88 -4.53 -1.10 10.12
CA ALA A 88 -3.78 -0.33 9.15
C ALA A 88 -4.40 -0.48 7.75
N ILE A 89 -4.86 0.62 7.18
CA ILE A 89 -5.45 0.65 5.83
C ILE A 89 -4.36 0.79 4.77
N ASP A 90 -3.38 1.65 5.03
CA ASP A 90 -2.26 1.93 4.14
C ASP A 90 -0.97 2.22 4.91
N ILE A 91 0.11 2.51 4.20
CA ILE A 91 1.43 2.75 4.80
C ILE A 91 1.51 4.03 5.65
N THR A 92 0.53 4.93 5.61
CA THR A 92 0.53 6.11 6.50
C THR A 92 0.37 5.72 7.97
N TYR A 93 -0.16 4.53 8.26
CA TYR A 93 -0.19 3.96 9.61
C TYR A 93 1.21 3.92 10.27
N LEU A 94 2.26 3.79 9.48
CA LEU A 94 3.65 3.79 9.96
C LEU A 94 4.02 5.08 10.71
N ASN A 95 3.33 6.20 10.42
CA ASN A 95 3.50 7.46 11.15
C ASN A 95 3.25 7.34 12.66
N GLN A 96 2.38 6.39 13.06
CA GLN A 96 2.00 6.18 14.45
C GLN A 96 2.97 5.26 15.20
N VAL A 97 3.69 4.40 14.49
CA VAL A 97 4.46 3.30 15.11
C VAL A 97 5.95 3.32 14.82
N VAL A 98 6.41 4.10 13.84
CA VAL A 98 7.83 4.22 13.49
C VAL A 98 8.41 5.49 14.12
N PRO A 99 9.33 5.37 15.08
CA PRO A 99 9.90 6.55 15.72
C PRO A 99 10.75 7.38 14.74
N ASN A 100 10.66 8.69 14.85
CA ASN A 100 11.37 9.66 14.00
C ASN A 100 11.06 9.52 12.50
N ALA A 101 9.87 9.08 12.15
CA ALA A 101 9.35 9.07 10.80
C ALA A 101 8.06 9.89 10.74
N THR A 102 7.88 10.65 9.68
CA THR A 102 6.62 11.29 9.29
C THR A 102 6.25 10.74 7.94
N ILE A 103 5.12 10.06 7.86
CA ILE A 103 4.67 9.33 6.66
C ILE A 103 3.19 9.69 6.49
N GLU A 104 2.89 10.54 5.53
CA GLU A 104 1.56 11.13 5.38
C GLU A 104 1.22 11.36 3.91
N ILE A 105 -0.07 11.56 3.62
CA ILE A 105 -0.52 12.01 2.31
C ILE A 105 -0.19 13.50 2.18
N ALA A 106 0.46 13.87 1.10
CA ALA A 106 0.79 15.27 0.81
C ALA A 106 -0.48 16.09 0.64
N ARG A 107 -0.51 17.28 1.25
CA ARG A 107 -1.65 18.18 1.20
C ARG A 107 -2.05 18.50 -0.24
N GLY A 108 -3.34 18.50 -0.51
CA GLY A 108 -3.89 18.78 -1.84
C GLY A 108 -3.87 17.58 -2.77
N THR A 109 -3.53 16.39 -2.27
CA THR A 109 -3.55 15.13 -3.03
C THR A 109 -4.34 14.09 -2.25
N SER A 110 -4.59 12.93 -2.83
CA SER A 110 -5.26 11.82 -2.14
C SER A 110 -4.37 10.58 -2.02
N ASN A 111 -3.37 10.44 -2.88
CA ASN A 111 -2.47 9.27 -2.91
C ASN A 111 -1.01 9.66 -3.25
N THR A 112 -0.58 10.84 -2.86
CA THR A 112 0.83 11.26 -3.01
C THR A 112 1.51 11.21 -1.65
N LEU A 113 2.60 10.47 -1.54
CA LEU A 113 3.30 10.28 -0.29
C LEU A 113 4.26 11.44 0.00
N SER A 114 4.18 11.96 1.22
CA SER A 114 5.19 12.81 1.84
C SER A 114 5.86 12.01 2.96
N ALA A 115 7.15 11.73 2.84
CA ALA A 115 7.87 10.91 3.81
C ALA A 115 9.16 11.59 4.29
N PHE A 116 9.31 11.63 5.61
CA PHE A 116 10.51 12.10 6.29
C PHE A 116 10.99 11.05 7.28
N ILE A 117 12.28 10.79 7.31
CA ILE A 117 12.91 9.96 8.32
C ILE A 117 14.07 10.73 8.95
N ARG A 118 14.04 10.90 10.28
CA ARG A 118 15.00 11.71 11.04
C ARG A 118 15.10 13.16 10.52
N GLY A 119 13.97 13.72 10.07
CA GLY A 119 13.88 15.07 9.52
C GLY A 119 14.37 15.21 8.07
N VAL A 120 14.81 14.13 7.43
CA VAL A 120 15.23 14.15 6.03
C VAL A 120 14.12 13.57 5.14
N GLY A 121 13.63 14.37 4.20
CA GLY A 121 12.55 14.03 3.29
C GLY A 121 12.34 15.12 2.25
N GLN A 122 11.23 15.04 1.51
CA GLN A 122 10.80 16.06 0.56
C GLN A 122 9.32 16.39 0.80
N GLN A 123 9.03 17.67 1.07
CA GLN A 123 7.68 18.11 1.39
C GLN A 123 6.83 18.35 0.15
N ASP A 124 7.44 18.87 -0.92
CA ASP A 124 6.73 19.22 -2.14
C ASP A 124 6.90 18.12 -3.19
N PRO A 125 5.95 17.20 -3.31
CA PRO A 125 6.05 16.06 -4.23
C PRO A 125 5.66 16.47 -5.67
N VAL A 126 6.31 17.49 -6.20
CA VAL A 126 6.08 17.98 -7.56
C VAL A 126 7.07 17.41 -8.57
N ALA A 127 6.72 17.49 -9.85
CA ALA A 127 7.60 17.02 -10.92
C ALA A 127 8.94 17.75 -10.88
N GLY A 128 10.05 16.99 -10.94
CA GLY A 128 11.41 17.52 -10.89
C GLY A 128 12.05 17.54 -9.51
N PHE A 129 11.31 17.31 -8.43
CA PHE A 129 11.88 17.12 -7.10
C PHE A 129 12.09 15.63 -6.80
N GLU A 130 13.21 15.33 -6.17
CA GLU A 130 13.60 13.98 -5.81
C GLU A 130 13.26 13.70 -4.34
N ALA A 131 12.77 12.49 -4.05
CA ALA A 131 12.44 12.10 -2.69
C ALA A 131 13.71 11.96 -1.82
N GLY A 132 13.59 12.25 -0.52
CA GLY A 132 14.65 11.96 0.45
C GLY A 132 14.52 10.56 1.07
N VAL A 133 13.35 9.93 0.94
CA VAL A 133 13.04 8.57 1.39
C VAL A 133 12.59 7.74 0.19
N GLY A 134 13.28 6.64 -0.07
CA GLY A 134 12.96 5.73 -1.18
C GLY A 134 11.81 4.80 -0.82
N ILE A 135 10.87 4.60 -1.76
CA ILE A 135 9.76 3.65 -1.62
C ILE A 135 10.00 2.48 -2.57
N TYR A 136 9.85 1.27 -2.06
CA TYR A 136 10.10 0.03 -2.80
C TYR A 136 8.95 -0.94 -2.67
N LEU A 137 8.53 -1.51 -3.80
CA LEU A 137 7.61 -2.64 -3.87
C LEU A 137 8.40 -3.87 -4.37
N ASP A 138 8.57 -4.88 -3.52
CA ASP A 138 9.37 -6.09 -3.82
C ASP A 138 10.76 -5.77 -4.40
N ASP A 139 11.47 -4.81 -3.77
CA ASP A 139 12.76 -4.28 -4.20
C ASP A 139 12.75 -3.44 -5.51
N VAL A 140 11.62 -3.22 -6.15
CA VAL A 140 11.45 -2.30 -7.27
C VAL A 140 11.25 -0.88 -6.74
N TYR A 141 12.11 0.04 -7.13
CA TYR A 141 12.01 1.44 -6.72
C TYR A 141 10.81 2.13 -7.40
N LEU A 142 9.95 2.74 -6.59
CA LEU A 142 8.85 3.59 -7.04
C LEU A 142 9.37 5.03 -7.11
N ASN A 143 9.66 5.50 -8.31
CA ASN A 143 10.41 6.74 -8.51
C ASN A 143 9.58 8.02 -8.39
N ARG A 144 8.25 7.90 -8.30
CA ARG A 144 7.33 9.02 -8.13
C ARG A 144 6.60 8.90 -6.80
N PRO A 145 6.43 9.99 -6.05
CA PRO A 145 5.66 9.98 -4.81
C PRO A 145 4.14 9.90 -5.04
N GLN A 146 3.68 10.19 -6.25
CA GLN A 146 2.28 10.06 -6.63
C GLN A 146 1.91 8.57 -6.76
N GLY A 147 0.77 8.20 -6.19
CA GLY A 147 0.25 6.84 -6.25
C GLY A 147 1.00 5.83 -5.37
N VAL A 148 1.92 6.26 -4.48
CA VAL A 148 2.70 5.34 -3.65
C VAL A 148 2.26 5.30 -2.18
N VAL A 149 1.09 5.82 -1.85
CA VAL A 149 0.42 5.48 -0.59
C VAL A 149 -0.14 4.06 -0.75
N LEU A 150 0.74 3.09 -0.49
CA LEU A 150 0.44 1.68 -0.72
C LEU A 150 -0.54 1.16 0.32
N ASP A 151 -1.65 0.59 -0.16
CA ASP A 151 -2.67 0.00 0.70
C ASP A 151 -2.24 -1.38 1.23
N ILE A 152 -2.72 -1.72 2.43
CA ILE A 152 -2.35 -2.95 3.12
C ILE A 152 -3.28 -4.09 2.67
N TYR A 153 -2.95 -4.69 1.56
CA TYR A 153 -3.53 -5.94 1.08
C TYR A 153 -2.40 -6.80 0.50
N ASP A 154 -2.46 -8.11 0.56
CA ASP A 154 -1.43 -9.03 0.03
C ASP A 154 0.01 -8.69 0.50
N VAL A 155 0.15 -8.15 1.69
CA VAL A 155 1.43 -7.77 2.27
C VAL A 155 1.96 -8.88 3.19
N GLN A 156 3.23 -9.23 3.04
CA GLN A 156 3.95 -10.07 3.99
C GLN A 156 4.47 -9.23 5.15
N ARG A 157 5.10 -8.09 4.84
CA ARG A 157 5.62 -7.13 5.81
C ARG A 157 5.96 -5.80 5.16
N VAL A 158 6.04 -4.77 6.00
CA VAL A 158 6.63 -3.48 5.64
C VAL A 158 7.88 -3.27 6.47
N GLU A 159 8.98 -2.90 5.82
CA GLU A 159 10.27 -2.61 6.47
C GLU A 159 10.60 -1.12 6.32
N VAL A 160 10.88 -0.44 7.42
CA VAL A 160 11.33 0.97 7.42
C VAL A 160 12.79 1.02 7.86
N LEU A 161 13.67 1.35 6.92
CA LEU A 161 15.11 1.48 7.13
C LEU A 161 15.41 2.95 7.43
N ARG A 162 15.87 3.24 8.64
CA ARG A 162 16.07 4.60 9.11
C ARG A 162 17.54 5.02 9.04
N GLY A 163 17.80 6.03 8.22
CA GLY A 163 19.12 6.58 7.92
C GLY A 163 19.57 6.27 6.49
N PRO A 164 20.72 6.80 6.04
CA PRO A 164 21.19 6.70 4.66
C PRO A 164 21.30 5.26 4.16
N GLN A 165 20.69 4.98 3.00
CA GLN A 165 20.68 3.67 2.36
C GLN A 165 21.26 3.69 0.94
N GLY A 166 21.93 4.76 0.53
CA GLY A 166 22.37 4.99 -0.86
C GLY A 166 23.28 3.91 -1.44
N THR A 167 24.08 3.25 -0.61
CA THR A 167 25.02 2.20 -1.06
C THR A 167 24.33 0.94 -1.60
N LEU A 168 23.14 0.59 -1.08
CA LEU A 168 22.38 -0.61 -1.46
C LEU A 168 21.13 -0.29 -2.26
N TYR A 169 20.55 0.88 -2.04
CA TYR A 169 19.26 1.27 -2.58
C TYR A 169 19.34 2.38 -3.63
N GLY A 170 20.51 2.99 -3.78
CA GLY A 170 20.74 4.02 -4.77
C GLY A 170 20.32 5.41 -4.31
N ARG A 171 20.09 6.32 -5.26
CA ARG A 171 19.68 7.70 -4.99
C ARG A 171 18.35 7.77 -4.25
N ASN A 172 18.04 8.95 -3.72
CA ASN A 172 16.76 9.25 -3.08
C ASN A 172 16.49 8.48 -1.78
N THR A 173 17.54 8.04 -1.10
CA THR A 173 17.46 7.26 0.14
C THR A 173 18.39 7.82 1.23
N ILE A 174 18.59 9.15 1.25
CA ILE A 174 19.42 9.83 2.25
C ILE A 174 18.77 9.84 3.64
N GLY A 175 17.44 9.92 3.72
CA GLY A 175 16.69 9.79 4.97
C GLY A 175 16.46 8.34 5.36
N GLY A 176 16.28 7.48 4.38
CA GLY A 176 15.95 6.06 4.58
C GLY A 176 15.22 5.44 3.42
N ALA A 177 14.65 4.26 3.66
CA ALA A 177 13.83 3.55 2.69
C ALA A 177 12.62 2.87 3.37
N ILE A 178 11.50 2.83 2.68
CA ILE A 178 10.32 2.06 3.05
C ILE A 178 10.15 0.96 2.01
N LYS A 179 10.10 -0.29 2.48
CA LYS A 179 9.94 -1.46 1.63
C LYS A 179 8.62 -2.14 1.93
N TYR A 180 7.80 -2.26 0.93
CA TYR A 180 6.59 -3.06 0.93
C TYR A 180 6.93 -4.41 0.29
N VAL A 181 6.84 -5.47 1.08
CA VAL A 181 7.16 -6.84 0.64
C VAL A 181 5.87 -7.62 0.55
N THR A 182 5.54 -8.10 -0.64
CA THR A 182 4.32 -8.88 -0.87
C THR A 182 4.50 -10.32 -0.41
N LYS A 183 3.39 -11.03 -0.22
CA LYS A 183 3.41 -12.44 0.20
C LYS A 183 4.11 -13.30 -0.85
N ARG A 184 4.88 -14.26 -0.37
CA ARG A 184 5.38 -15.39 -1.17
C ARG A 184 4.26 -16.41 -1.34
N LEU A 185 4.22 -17.06 -2.49
CA LEU A 185 3.22 -18.09 -2.76
C LEU A 185 3.53 -19.37 -1.98
N GLY A 186 2.50 -19.92 -1.36
CA GLY A 186 2.58 -21.16 -0.59
C GLY A 186 2.72 -22.40 -1.46
N ARG A 187 2.95 -23.52 -0.78
CA ARG A 187 3.02 -24.85 -1.40
C ARG A 187 1.69 -25.60 -1.35
N GLU A 188 0.69 -25.02 -0.70
CA GLU A 188 -0.66 -25.54 -0.59
C GLU A 188 -1.65 -24.56 -1.19
N PRO A 189 -2.74 -25.03 -1.83
CA PRO A 189 -3.78 -24.13 -2.31
C PRO A 189 -4.38 -23.37 -1.14
N SER A 190 -4.49 -22.05 -1.28
CA SER A 190 -5.17 -21.23 -0.29
C SER A 190 -6.01 -20.16 -0.95
N ALA A 191 -7.07 -19.74 -0.24
CA ALA A 191 -7.89 -18.62 -0.62
C ALA A 191 -8.30 -17.85 0.65
N ARG A 192 -8.32 -16.51 0.55
CA ARG A 192 -8.77 -15.61 1.61
C ARG A 192 -9.74 -14.62 1.00
N ILE A 193 -10.84 -14.40 1.71
CA ILE A 193 -11.81 -13.34 1.41
C ILE A 193 -12.00 -12.55 2.69
N GLU A 194 -11.98 -11.24 2.58
CA GLU A 194 -12.14 -10.32 3.68
C GLU A 194 -13.06 -9.18 3.26
N GLY A 195 -14.00 -8.82 4.12
CA GLY A 195 -14.90 -7.71 3.91
C GLY A 195 -15.04 -6.88 5.17
N SER A 196 -15.04 -5.56 5.03
CA SER A 196 -15.20 -4.63 6.15
C SER A 196 -16.27 -3.61 5.83
N LEU A 197 -17.10 -3.30 6.82
CA LEU A 197 -18.09 -2.23 6.77
C LEU A 197 -17.81 -1.24 7.89
N GLY A 198 -17.95 0.04 7.62
CA GLY A 198 -17.64 1.07 8.59
C GLY A 198 -18.45 2.35 8.44
N SER A 199 -18.11 3.35 9.23
CA SER A 199 -18.70 4.69 9.14
C SER A 199 -18.42 5.33 7.77
N PHE A 200 -19.23 6.32 7.40
CA PHE A 200 -19.15 7.00 6.10
C PHE A 200 -19.30 6.04 4.92
N SER A 201 -20.25 5.11 5.01
CA SER A 201 -20.53 4.12 3.97
C SER A 201 -19.31 3.26 3.59
N GLN A 202 -18.34 3.13 4.48
CA GLN A 202 -17.13 2.35 4.21
C GLN A 202 -17.48 0.92 3.82
N THR A 203 -16.94 0.49 2.70
CA THR A 203 -17.10 -0.87 2.18
C THR A 203 -15.78 -1.30 1.57
N ASP A 204 -15.07 -2.17 2.26
CA ASP A 204 -13.81 -2.72 1.82
C ASP A 204 -13.97 -4.19 1.48
N PHE A 205 -13.28 -4.62 0.43
CA PHE A 205 -13.27 -6.00 -0.02
C PHE A 205 -11.86 -6.39 -0.46
N ILE A 206 -11.35 -7.50 0.05
CA ILE A 206 -10.09 -8.10 -0.35
C ILE A 206 -10.34 -9.57 -0.66
N ALA A 207 -9.87 -10.05 -1.79
CA ALA A 207 -9.81 -11.47 -2.09
C ALA A 207 -8.43 -11.83 -2.61
N SER A 208 -7.90 -12.94 -2.16
CA SER A 208 -6.64 -13.48 -2.64
C SER A 208 -6.71 -14.99 -2.75
N GLY A 209 -5.93 -15.55 -3.66
CA GLY A 209 -5.82 -16.99 -3.82
C GLY A 209 -4.49 -17.38 -4.40
N GLU A 210 -4.03 -18.55 -4.03
CA GLU A 210 -2.79 -19.14 -4.54
C GLU A 210 -3.00 -20.61 -4.85
N LEU A 211 -2.36 -21.06 -5.91
CA LEU A 211 -2.45 -22.41 -6.41
C LEU A 211 -1.06 -22.93 -6.79
N PRO A 212 -0.53 -23.93 -6.10
CA PRO A 212 0.67 -24.64 -6.54
C PRO A 212 0.33 -25.53 -7.73
N ILE A 213 1.20 -25.48 -8.74
CA ILE A 213 1.10 -26.28 -9.98
C ILE A 213 2.27 -27.26 -9.99
N GLY A 214 2.01 -28.49 -9.56
CA GLY A 214 3.05 -29.49 -9.36
C GLY A 214 3.98 -29.13 -8.19
N LYS A 215 5.29 -29.45 -8.33
CA LYS A 215 6.26 -29.29 -7.23
C LYS A 215 7.09 -28.01 -7.31
N THR A 216 7.10 -27.34 -8.45
CA THR A 216 8.07 -26.28 -8.74
C THR A 216 7.45 -24.94 -9.11
N LEU A 217 6.18 -24.91 -9.48
CA LEU A 217 5.49 -23.69 -9.90
C LEU A 217 4.35 -23.40 -8.92
N ALA A 218 4.14 -22.15 -8.59
CA ALA A 218 2.96 -21.64 -7.92
C ALA A 218 2.47 -20.37 -8.63
N VAL A 219 1.16 -20.17 -8.66
CA VAL A 219 0.55 -18.94 -9.18
C VAL A 219 -0.38 -18.38 -8.13
N GLY A 220 -0.51 -17.06 -8.08
CA GLY A 220 -1.40 -16.39 -7.14
C GLY A 220 -1.89 -15.06 -7.68
N ALA A 221 -3.03 -14.64 -7.16
CA ALA A 221 -3.60 -13.34 -7.45
C ALA A 221 -4.30 -12.78 -6.23
N SER A 222 -4.33 -11.46 -6.14
CA SER A 222 -5.09 -10.70 -5.14
C SER A 222 -5.81 -9.53 -5.79
N VAL A 223 -6.99 -9.21 -5.26
CA VAL A 223 -7.78 -8.06 -5.65
C VAL A 223 -8.27 -7.36 -4.39
N ALA A 224 -8.23 -6.03 -4.42
CA ALA A 224 -8.75 -5.19 -3.34
C ALA A 224 -9.65 -4.09 -3.91
N SER A 225 -10.70 -3.76 -3.19
CA SER A 225 -11.56 -2.60 -3.44
C SER A 225 -11.82 -1.91 -2.12
N PHE A 226 -11.40 -0.66 -2.00
CA PHE A 226 -11.64 0.17 -0.82
C PHE A 226 -12.50 1.35 -1.23
N ASN A 227 -13.62 1.49 -0.55
CA ASN A 227 -14.55 2.60 -0.80
C ASN A 227 -15.03 3.18 0.52
N ARG A 228 -15.05 4.50 0.62
CA ARG A 228 -15.58 5.24 1.76
C ARG A 228 -15.95 6.65 1.33
N ASP A 229 -17.13 7.13 1.75
CA ASP A 229 -17.55 8.51 1.59
C ASP A 229 -16.62 9.45 2.37
N GLY A 230 -16.58 10.73 1.99
CA GLY A 230 -15.84 11.75 2.70
C GLY A 230 -16.39 12.01 4.10
N PHE A 231 -15.53 12.49 4.98
CA PHE A 231 -15.90 12.84 6.37
C PHE A 231 -15.68 14.32 6.69
N GLY A 232 -15.22 15.11 5.73
CA GLY A 232 -15.12 16.57 5.83
C GLY A 232 -15.91 17.23 4.70
N ASP A 233 -16.43 18.41 4.95
CA ASP A 233 -17.29 19.14 4.02
C ASP A 233 -16.55 20.27 3.31
N ASN A 234 -16.76 20.41 2.02
CA ASN A 234 -16.48 21.65 1.32
C ASN A 234 -17.70 22.57 1.40
N LEU A 235 -17.69 23.48 2.35
CA LEU A 235 -18.80 24.40 2.66
C LEU A 235 -19.17 25.35 1.50
N THR A 236 -18.36 25.44 0.46
CA THR A 236 -18.63 26.26 -0.73
C THR A 236 -19.33 25.46 -1.82
N THR A 237 -18.90 24.22 -2.05
CA THR A 237 -19.43 23.38 -3.13
C THR A 237 -20.53 22.43 -2.64
N GLY A 238 -20.64 22.20 -1.33
CA GLY A 238 -21.55 21.25 -0.71
C GLY A 238 -21.19 19.79 -1.01
N LYS A 239 -19.91 19.51 -1.28
CA LYS A 239 -19.39 18.17 -1.55
C LYS A 239 -18.43 17.75 -0.46
N ASP A 240 -18.31 16.44 -0.27
CA ASP A 240 -17.42 15.85 0.72
C ASP A 240 -15.94 15.93 0.29
N ASN A 241 -15.06 15.94 1.27
CA ASN A 241 -13.62 15.78 1.15
C ASN A 241 -13.20 14.51 1.88
N TYR A 242 -11.99 14.00 1.61
CA TYR A 242 -11.39 12.84 2.29
C TYR A 242 -12.10 11.50 2.00
N ASP A 243 -12.80 11.39 0.88
CA ASP A 243 -13.30 10.11 0.41
C ASP A 243 -12.16 9.19 -0.01
N LYS A 244 -12.45 7.91 -0.14
CA LYS A 244 -11.52 6.89 -0.66
C LYS A 244 -12.23 6.05 -1.69
N ASP A 245 -11.63 5.95 -2.86
CA ASP A 245 -12.09 5.10 -3.95
C ASP A 245 -10.87 4.48 -4.64
N LEU A 246 -10.62 3.21 -4.36
CA LEU A 246 -9.48 2.45 -4.89
C LEU A 246 -9.91 1.07 -5.35
N VAL A 247 -9.38 0.65 -6.50
CA VAL A 247 -9.36 -0.75 -6.93
C VAL A 247 -7.93 -1.14 -7.26
N ALA A 248 -7.50 -2.28 -6.78
CA ALA A 248 -6.16 -2.80 -7.03
C ALA A 248 -6.19 -4.31 -7.33
N VAL A 249 -5.30 -4.72 -8.22
CA VAL A 249 -5.10 -6.13 -8.59
C VAL A 249 -3.60 -6.42 -8.61
N ARG A 250 -3.22 -7.58 -8.11
CA ARG A 250 -1.86 -8.11 -8.21
C ARG A 250 -1.91 -9.57 -8.58
N ALA A 251 -0.99 -10.00 -9.45
CA ALA A 251 -0.80 -11.40 -9.79
C ALA A 251 0.68 -11.75 -9.79
N SER A 252 1.00 -12.98 -9.44
CA SER A 252 2.38 -13.47 -9.47
C SER A 252 2.46 -14.95 -9.83
N ALA A 253 3.62 -15.32 -10.40
CA ALA A 253 4.01 -16.71 -10.64
C ALA A 253 5.41 -16.91 -10.06
N GLU A 254 5.58 -17.94 -9.26
CA GLU A 254 6.85 -18.31 -8.64
C GLU A 254 7.29 -19.69 -9.12
N TRP A 255 8.48 -19.76 -9.68
CA TRP A 255 9.05 -21.00 -10.22
C TRP A 255 10.36 -21.33 -9.50
N THR A 256 10.40 -22.50 -8.88
CA THR A 256 11.54 -23.03 -8.13
C THR A 256 11.91 -24.41 -8.69
N PRO A 257 12.56 -24.47 -9.87
CA PRO A 257 12.86 -25.75 -10.54
C PRO A 257 13.89 -26.59 -9.78
N SER A 258 14.73 -25.95 -8.98
CA SER A 258 15.76 -26.57 -8.15
C SER A 258 15.88 -25.84 -6.83
N HIS A 259 16.64 -26.41 -5.88
CA HIS A 259 16.86 -25.80 -4.57
C HIS A 259 17.67 -24.48 -4.62
N ASN A 260 18.37 -24.23 -5.70
CA ASN A 260 19.26 -23.08 -5.88
C ASN A 260 18.77 -22.04 -6.89
N LEU A 261 17.60 -22.23 -7.50
CA LEU A 261 17.03 -21.24 -8.43
C LEU A 261 15.60 -20.88 -8.04
N PHE A 262 15.38 -19.60 -7.84
CA PHE A 262 14.07 -19.02 -7.65
C PHE A 262 13.81 -17.93 -8.71
N VAL A 263 12.66 -17.99 -9.34
CA VAL A 263 12.19 -17.00 -10.33
C VAL A 263 10.79 -16.56 -9.97
N ARG A 264 10.56 -15.27 -9.87
CA ARG A 264 9.23 -14.67 -9.68
C ARG A 264 8.93 -13.67 -10.77
N LEU A 265 7.82 -13.86 -11.45
CA LEU A 265 7.18 -12.87 -12.31
C LEU A 265 5.97 -12.31 -11.56
N SER A 266 5.88 -11.00 -11.43
CA SER A 266 4.74 -10.32 -10.81
C SER A 266 4.24 -9.20 -11.69
N GLY A 267 2.94 -8.90 -11.58
CA GLY A 267 2.31 -7.75 -12.20
C GLY A 267 1.29 -7.15 -11.27
N ASP A 268 1.14 -5.83 -11.30
CA ASP A 268 0.17 -5.08 -10.51
C ASP A 268 -0.49 -3.98 -11.33
N TRP A 269 -1.72 -3.69 -10.96
CA TRP A 269 -2.49 -2.56 -11.45
C TRP A 269 -3.33 -1.99 -10.33
N SER A 270 -3.42 -0.66 -10.25
CA SER A 270 -4.32 0.04 -9.33
C SER A 270 -4.89 1.30 -9.97
N GLU A 271 -6.12 1.61 -9.60
CA GLU A 271 -6.83 2.82 -10.00
C GLU A 271 -7.37 3.50 -8.74
N TYR A 272 -7.02 4.76 -8.58
CA TYR A 272 -7.38 5.61 -7.48
C TYR A 272 -8.15 6.83 -7.97
N ASP A 273 -9.31 7.13 -7.38
CA ASP A 273 -10.17 8.27 -7.75
C ASP A 273 -10.82 8.86 -6.49
N SER A 274 -10.18 9.85 -5.89
CA SER A 274 -10.63 10.40 -4.62
C SER A 274 -10.40 11.90 -4.55
N ASN A 275 -11.12 12.56 -3.67
CA ASN A 275 -10.89 13.96 -3.39
C ASN A 275 -9.60 14.15 -2.57
N PRO A 276 -8.83 15.20 -2.84
CA PRO A 276 -7.59 15.43 -2.13
C PRO A 276 -7.81 15.76 -0.65
N VAL A 277 -6.83 15.38 0.17
CA VAL A 277 -6.80 15.80 1.57
C VAL A 277 -6.57 17.30 1.67
N GLY A 278 -7.36 17.97 2.48
CA GLY A 278 -7.27 19.39 2.73
C GLY A 278 -6.16 19.76 3.71
N GLY A 279 -6.14 21.04 4.07
CA GLY A 279 -5.33 21.55 5.16
C GLY A 279 -6.18 22.50 6.00
N HIS A 280 -6.11 22.35 7.32
CA HIS A 280 -6.81 23.22 8.25
C HIS A 280 -5.99 24.47 8.55
N ARG A 281 -6.67 25.63 8.56
CA ARG A 281 -6.07 26.92 8.90
C ARG A 281 -6.07 27.09 10.40
N LEU A 282 -4.91 27.36 11.00
CA LEU A 282 -4.78 27.58 12.44
C LEU A 282 -5.02 29.01 12.87
N ILE A 283 -4.89 29.97 11.95
CA ILE A 283 -5.13 31.42 12.19
C ILE A 283 -5.98 32.00 11.07
N PRO A 284 -6.72 33.09 11.29
CA PRO A 284 -7.45 33.76 10.21
C PRO A 284 -6.53 34.14 9.06
N GLY A 285 -7.08 34.18 7.85
CA GLY A 285 -6.33 34.55 6.65
C GLY A 285 -5.77 35.96 6.74
N LEU A 286 -4.45 36.12 6.65
CA LEU A 286 -3.75 37.40 6.83
C LEU A 286 -4.24 38.51 5.89
N PHE A 287 -4.59 38.14 4.64
CA PHE A 287 -5.05 39.11 3.63
C PHE A 287 -6.56 39.06 3.39
N SER A 288 -7.13 37.85 3.46
CA SER A 288 -8.55 37.63 3.15
C SER A 288 -9.48 37.80 4.34
N GLY A 289 -8.94 37.81 5.56
CA GLY A 289 -9.74 37.76 6.80
C GLY A 289 -10.56 36.48 6.96
N ALA A 290 -10.36 35.47 6.08
CA ALA A 290 -11.13 34.23 6.12
C ALA A 290 -11.01 33.55 7.49
N PRO A 291 -12.13 33.18 8.14
CA PRO A 291 -12.13 32.63 9.48
C PRO A 291 -11.47 31.24 9.52
N VAL A 292 -11.03 30.85 10.71
CA VAL A 292 -10.73 29.43 11.04
C VAL A 292 -12.07 28.71 11.11
N LEU A 293 -12.15 27.52 10.48
CA LEU A 293 -13.35 26.69 10.52
C LEU A 293 -13.42 25.92 11.84
N GLY A 294 -14.62 25.57 12.27
CA GLY A 294 -14.82 24.85 13.52
C GLY A 294 -14.42 23.37 13.42
N ASP A 295 -14.66 22.77 12.27
CA ASP A 295 -14.21 21.41 11.98
C ASP A 295 -12.86 21.45 11.23
N VAL A 296 -11.92 20.61 11.64
CA VAL A 296 -10.57 20.55 11.07
C VAL A 296 -10.54 19.90 9.68
N PHE A 297 -11.57 19.18 9.34
CA PHE A 297 -11.70 18.50 8.04
C PHE A 297 -12.47 19.33 7.02
N ASP A 298 -13.12 20.39 7.43
CA ASP A 298 -13.88 21.25 6.54
C ASP A 298 -12.98 22.17 5.71
N SER A 299 -13.48 22.51 4.54
CA SER A 299 -12.83 23.44 3.62
C SER A 299 -13.80 24.45 3.03
N ARG A 300 -13.28 25.52 2.41
CA ARG A 300 -14.03 26.51 1.61
C ARG A 300 -13.39 26.69 0.23
N GLY A 301 -12.92 25.62 -0.37
CA GLY A 301 -12.41 25.65 -1.73
C GLY A 301 -13.51 26.05 -2.73
N GLY A 302 -13.23 26.97 -3.65
CA GLY A 302 -14.19 27.38 -4.69
C GLY A 302 -14.36 26.33 -5.79
N ILE A 303 -13.42 25.40 -5.88
CA ILE A 303 -13.42 24.28 -6.82
C ILE A 303 -13.29 23.01 -6.00
N GLN A 304 -14.07 21.99 -6.35
CA GLN A 304 -13.90 20.67 -5.75
C GLN A 304 -12.64 20.04 -6.32
N GLY A 305 -11.71 19.73 -5.45
CA GLY A 305 -10.50 18.98 -5.84
C GLY A 305 -10.86 17.56 -6.25
N ARG A 306 -10.07 16.99 -7.15
CA ARG A 306 -10.11 15.59 -7.55
C ARG A 306 -8.71 15.11 -7.89
N HIS A 307 -8.38 13.92 -7.45
CA HIS A 307 -7.10 13.29 -7.75
C HIS A 307 -7.35 11.89 -8.31
N GLU A 308 -6.92 11.67 -9.52
CA GLU A 308 -6.99 10.39 -10.19
C GLU A 308 -5.57 9.87 -10.43
N ALA A 309 -5.33 8.61 -10.09
CA ALA A 309 -4.07 7.95 -10.32
C ALA A 309 -4.29 6.54 -10.85
N GLU A 310 -3.64 6.19 -11.95
CA GLU A 310 -3.56 4.82 -12.45
C GLU A 310 -2.10 4.39 -12.42
N GLN A 311 -1.84 3.23 -11.83
CA GLN A 311 -0.52 2.64 -11.76
C GLN A 311 -0.54 1.22 -12.28
N LYS A 312 0.49 0.85 -13.02
CA LYS A 312 0.67 -0.53 -13.48
C LYS A 312 2.15 -0.86 -13.57
N GLY A 313 2.45 -2.12 -13.32
CA GLY A 313 3.81 -2.57 -13.40
C GLY A 313 3.94 -4.06 -13.59
N ALA A 314 5.13 -4.45 -14.04
CA ALA A 314 5.55 -5.85 -14.06
C ALA A 314 7.01 -5.93 -13.61
N ALA A 315 7.35 -7.01 -12.90
CA ALA A 315 8.68 -7.25 -12.41
C ALA A 315 9.07 -8.72 -12.54
N LEU A 316 10.31 -8.95 -12.92
CA LEU A 316 10.96 -10.26 -12.94
C LEU A 316 12.08 -10.25 -11.90
N ASN A 317 12.00 -11.13 -10.92
CA ASN A 317 13.02 -11.36 -9.91
C ASN A 317 13.62 -12.75 -10.12
N ILE A 318 14.94 -12.82 -10.18
CA ILE A 318 15.72 -14.07 -10.31
C ILE A 318 16.73 -14.10 -9.16
N GLU A 319 16.70 -15.16 -8.37
CA GLU A 319 17.68 -15.45 -7.33
C GLU A 319 18.32 -16.82 -7.63
N TYR A 320 19.66 -16.83 -7.73
CA TYR A 320 20.40 -18.04 -8.03
C TYR A 320 21.57 -18.20 -7.06
N ASP A 321 21.51 -19.24 -6.25
CA ASP A 321 22.60 -19.64 -5.35
C ASP A 321 23.68 -20.39 -6.14
N ILE A 322 24.75 -19.67 -6.51
CA ILE A 322 25.86 -20.25 -7.26
C ILE A 322 26.62 -21.24 -6.38
N ASN A 323 26.83 -20.90 -5.13
CA ASN A 323 27.43 -21.73 -4.10
C ASN A 323 27.15 -21.11 -2.70
N PRO A 324 27.54 -21.74 -1.57
CA PRO A 324 27.25 -21.20 -0.23
C PRO A 324 27.72 -19.76 0.06
N ASN A 325 28.66 -19.24 -0.73
CA ASN A 325 29.24 -17.92 -0.54
C ASN A 325 28.78 -16.89 -1.58
N TRP A 326 28.12 -17.33 -2.67
CA TRP A 326 27.78 -16.47 -3.79
C TRP A 326 26.32 -16.68 -4.21
N VAL A 327 25.55 -15.59 -4.15
CA VAL A 327 24.18 -15.51 -4.64
C VAL A 327 24.14 -14.48 -5.76
N PHE A 328 23.55 -14.84 -6.89
CA PHE A 328 23.20 -13.91 -7.95
C PHE A 328 21.75 -13.48 -7.77
N LYS A 329 21.50 -12.18 -7.76
CA LYS A 329 20.15 -11.61 -7.73
C LYS A 329 19.99 -10.60 -8.86
N SER A 330 18.91 -10.75 -9.64
CA SER A 330 18.54 -9.81 -10.70
C SER A 330 17.07 -9.40 -10.53
N ILE A 331 16.81 -8.10 -10.62
CA ILE A 331 15.48 -7.53 -10.59
C ILE A 331 15.34 -6.63 -11.80
N THR A 332 14.40 -6.95 -12.66
CA THR A 332 14.06 -6.17 -13.85
C THR A 332 12.60 -5.80 -13.79
N ALA A 333 12.27 -4.53 -13.91
CA ALA A 333 10.90 -4.06 -13.79
C ALA A 333 10.59 -2.97 -14.82
N TYR A 334 9.31 -2.92 -15.21
CA TYR A 334 8.71 -1.81 -15.93
C TYR A 334 7.54 -1.29 -15.12
N ARG A 335 7.43 0.03 -14.99
CA ARG A 335 6.32 0.70 -14.33
C ARG A 335 5.85 1.90 -15.13
N GLU A 336 4.55 2.15 -15.08
CA GLU A 336 3.89 3.27 -15.71
C GLU A 336 2.89 3.86 -14.73
N ASP A 337 2.91 5.19 -14.61
CA ASP A 337 2.04 5.96 -13.74
C ASP A 337 1.34 7.04 -14.59
N ASP A 338 0.03 7.11 -14.50
CA ASP A 338 -0.78 8.21 -15.04
C ASP A 338 -1.46 8.92 -13.88
N ASN A 339 -1.28 10.23 -13.81
CA ASN A 339 -1.69 11.02 -12.66
C ASN A 339 -2.35 12.31 -13.12
N TRP A 340 -3.56 12.54 -12.65
CA TRP A 340 -4.28 13.78 -12.91
C TRP A 340 -4.81 14.38 -11.59
N GLN A 341 -4.63 15.67 -11.43
CA GLN A 341 -5.03 16.40 -10.23
C GLN A 341 -5.62 17.77 -10.60
N GLN A 342 -6.72 18.12 -9.93
CA GLN A 342 -7.36 19.42 -10.03
C GLN A 342 -7.46 20.10 -8.67
#